data_d610db032f6599c2d74fcede37f520d1
#
_entry.id   d610db032f6599c2d74fcede37f520d1
#
_cell.length_a   1.000
_cell.length_b   1.000
_cell.length_c   1.000
_cell.angle_alpha   90.00
_cell.angle_beta   90.00
_cell.angle_gamma   90.00
#
_symmetry.space_group_name_H-M   'P 1'
#
loop_
_entity.id
_entity.type
_entity.pdbx_description
1 polymer ?
#
loop_
_entity_poly.entity_id
_entity_poly.type
_entity_poly.pdbx_seq_one_letter_code
_entity_poly.pdbx_strand_id
1 'polypeptide(L)'
;DPPDFAQAFIDLVAASCDRDEGDTDGDGELDSREASTLWADLTDRLHEEYSRPEGGYARLMNGDTIPSTRRFLQLAFNRKQGHPKVLVAQSVVGREGLNLHKACRPVVLLHPAWNPGVVEQQIGRVDRIGSLWEEKLSQVAAGKTATDDLPRIEIYPVVFRGTYDEKNWRVLRERWDDLRAQLHGMVI
;
A
#
# COMPACT_ATOMS: atom_id res chain seq x y z
N ASP A 1 1.17 16.47 -16.31
CA ASP A 1 0.69 17.51 -15.40
C ASP A 1 1.69 17.68 -14.29
N PRO A 2 2.01 18.92 -13.89
CA PRO A 2 2.91 19.13 -12.77
C PRO A 2 2.34 18.46 -11.53
N PRO A 3 3.19 17.92 -10.65
CA PRO A 3 2.72 17.33 -9.41
C PRO A 3 1.90 18.38 -8.64
N ASP A 4 0.76 17.96 -8.09
CA ASP A 4 -0.04 18.83 -7.23
C ASP A 4 0.69 19.03 -5.91
N PHE A 5 1.55 20.04 -5.87
CA PHE A 5 2.35 20.40 -4.71
C PHE A 5 1.49 20.69 -3.47
N ALA A 6 0.31 21.29 -3.70
CA ALA A 6 -0.60 21.60 -2.61
C ALA A 6 -1.14 20.30 -1.98
N GLN A 7 -1.54 19.34 -2.79
CA GLN A 7 -2.00 18.05 -2.29
C GLN A 7 -0.88 17.26 -1.62
N ALA A 8 0.33 17.28 -2.21
CA ALA A 8 1.49 16.62 -1.60
C ALA A 8 1.84 17.23 -0.23
N PHE A 9 1.74 18.54 -0.10
CA PHE A 9 1.95 19.24 1.16
C PHE A 9 0.87 18.87 2.19
N ILE A 10 -0.40 18.89 1.81
CA ILE A 10 -1.51 18.48 2.69
C ILE A 10 -1.33 17.03 3.17
N ASP A 11 -0.96 16.12 2.26
CA ASP A 11 -0.74 14.71 2.61
C ASP A 11 0.46 14.55 3.56
N LEU A 12 1.52 15.34 3.37
CA LEU A 12 2.70 15.33 4.22
C LEU A 12 2.37 15.86 5.62
N VAL A 13 1.64 16.97 5.70
CA VAL A 13 1.15 17.53 6.97
C VAL A 13 0.25 16.52 7.67
N ALA A 14 -0.72 15.93 6.96
CA ALA A 14 -1.60 14.91 7.52
C ALA A 14 -0.82 13.67 8.02
N ALA A 15 0.25 13.27 7.31
CA ALA A 15 1.12 12.18 7.74
C ALA A 15 1.95 12.48 8.98
N SER A 16 2.24 13.77 9.22
CA SER A 16 3.07 14.22 10.34
C SER A 16 2.27 14.66 11.56
N CYS A 17 0.98 14.95 11.38
CA CYS A 17 0.07 15.38 12.46
C CYS A 17 -0.58 14.21 13.21
N ASP A 18 -0.07 12.98 13.14
CA ASP A 18 -0.46 11.97 14.13
C ASP A 18 0.22 12.32 15.46
N ARG A 19 -0.61 12.52 16.46
CA ARG A 19 -0.24 13.07 17.78
C ARG A 19 0.89 12.33 18.50
N ASP A 20 1.18 11.09 18.11
CA ASP A 20 2.19 10.25 18.76
C ASP A 20 3.63 10.49 18.27
N GLU A 21 3.85 11.20 17.15
CA GLU A 21 5.21 11.37 16.58
C GLU A 21 5.80 12.79 16.74
N GLY A 22 4.97 13.80 16.99
CA GLY A 22 5.41 15.19 17.18
C GLY A 22 5.52 15.62 18.61
N ASP A 23 4.85 14.91 19.51
CA ASP A 23 4.80 15.14 20.94
C ASP A 23 5.95 14.35 21.61
N THR A 24 7.07 15.03 21.87
CA THR A 24 8.27 14.42 22.45
C THR A 24 8.21 14.33 23.98
N ASP A 25 7.35 15.08 24.63
CA ASP A 25 7.18 15.09 26.08
C ASP A 25 5.87 14.44 26.56
N GLY A 26 4.97 14.10 25.66
CA GLY A 26 3.76 13.32 25.94
C GLY A 26 2.63 14.14 26.59
N ASP A 27 2.66 15.47 26.49
CA ASP A 27 1.66 16.33 27.08
C ASP A 27 0.43 16.56 26.17
N GLY A 28 0.50 16.14 24.92
CA GLY A 28 -0.57 16.22 23.92
C GLY A 28 -0.74 17.62 23.30
N GLU A 29 0.18 18.57 23.58
CA GLU A 29 0.24 19.88 22.96
C GLU A 29 1.57 20.05 22.21
N LEU A 30 1.53 20.65 21.01
CA LEU A 30 2.70 20.98 20.22
C LEU A 30 3.27 22.32 20.67
N ASP A 31 4.42 22.28 21.35
CA ASP A 31 5.13 23.50 21.70
C ASP A 31 5.85 24.12 20.48
N SER A 32 6.36 25.35 20.61
CA SER A 32 7.03 26.08 19.53
C SER A 32 8.30 25.38 19.05
N ARG A 33 8.95 24.57 19.86
CA ARG A 33 10.19 23.84 19.53
C ARG A 33 9.87 22.59 18.76
N GLU A 34 8.86 21.85 19.17
CA GLU A 34 8.34 20.67 18.50
C GLU A 34 7.77 21.03 17.12
N ALA A 35 6.99 22.11 17.05
CA ALA A 35 6.47 22.66 15.80
C ALA A 35 7.59 23.04 14.83
N SER A 36 8.68 23.64 15.32
CA SER A 36 9.83 24.01 14.50
C SER A 36 10.60 22.79 13.99
N THR A 37 10.75 21.77 14.83
CA THR A 37 11.41 20.50 14.46
C THR A 37 10.57 19.75 13.42
N LEU A 38 9.26 19.68 13.62
CA LEU A 38 8.32 19.08 12.68
C LEU A 38 8.34 19.81 11.35
N TRP A 39 8.38 21.15 11.37
CA TRP A 39 8.46 21.95 10.14
C TRP A 39 9.76 21.74 9.38
N ALA A 40 10.91 21.66 10.06
CA ALA A 40 12.19 21.37 9.44
C ALA A 40 12.17 19.98 8.77
N ASP A 41 11.68 18.96 9.47
CA ASP A 41 11.57 17.60 8.97
C ASP A 41 10.60 17.50 7.76
N LEU A 42 9.50 18.23 7.80
CA LEU A 42 8.57 18.36 6.67
C LEU A 42 9.22 19.02 5.44
N THR A 43 10.00 20.08 5.67
CA THR A 43 10.69 20.81 4.61
C THR A 43 11.76 19.94 3.97
N ASP A 44 12.56 19.24 4.76
CA ASP A 44 13.59 18.33 4.27
C ASP A 44 13.02 17.18 3.46
N ARG A 45 11.91 16.59 3.90
CA ARG A 45 11.19 15.54 3.18
C ARG A 45 10.59 16.02 1.86
N LEU A 46 9.99 17.22 1.87
CA LEU A 46 9.52 17.86 0.64
C LEU A 46 10.68 18.07 -0.33
N HIS A 47 11.80 18.60 0.18
CA HIS A 47 12.97 18.84 -0.64
C HIS A 47 13.53 17.53 -1.21
N GLU A 48 13.64 16.49 -0.40
CA GLU A 48 14.08 15.16 -0.84
C GLU A 48 13.15 14.55 -1.90
N GLU A 49 11.85 14.66 -1.73
CA GLU A 49 10.85 14.12 -2.66
C GLU A 49 10.86 14.85 -4.01
N TYR A 50 11.00 16.18 -3.99
CA TYR A 50 10.95 17.01 -5.20
C TYR A 50 12.29 17.28 -5.86
N SER A 51 13.42 17.07 -5.17
CA SER A 51 14.76 17.24 -5.72
C SER A 51 15.26 16.01 -6.51
N ARG A 52 14.53 14.91 -6.50
CA ARG A 52 14.90 13.69 -7.26
C ARG A 52 14.24 13.72 -8.65
N PRO A 53 14.96 14.03 -9.73
CA PRO A 53 14.39 14.19 -11.07
C PRO A 53 13.78 12.90 -11.65
N GLU A 54 14.16 11.69 -11.17
CA GLU A 54 13.77 10.42 -11.78
C GLU A 54 13.48 9.27 -10.78
N GLY A 55 13.54 9.50 -9.48
CA GLY A 55 13.51 8.42 -8.46
C GLY A 55 12.14 8.04 -7.90
N GLY A 56 11.07 8.69 -8.33
CA GLY A 56 9.75 8.55 -7.71
C GLY A 56 8.89 7.37 -8.19
N TYR A 57 9.26 6.69 -9.28
CA TYR A 57 8.39 5.66 -9.89
C TYR A 57 8.19 4.43 -9.01
N ALA A 58 9.24 3.95 -8.38
CA ALA A 58 9.21 2.80 -7.49
C ALA A 58 9.85 3.14 -6.13
N ARG A 59 9.23 2.72 -5.06
CA ARG A 59 9.71 2.93 -3.68
C ARG A 59 9.74 1.62 -2.91
N LEU A 60 10.75 1.46 -2.07
CA LEU A 60 10.89 0.35 -1.14
C LEU A 60 10.45 0.78 0.26
N MET A 61 9.65 -0.05 0.89
CA MET A 61 9.23 0.06 2.28
C MET A 61 9.68 -1.20 3.02
N ASN A 62 10.64 -1.05 3.90
CA ASN A 62 11.24 -2.14 4.68
C ASN A 62 11.13 -1.86 6.20
N GLY A 63 11.73 -2.74 7.01
CA GLY A 63 11.75 -2.61 8.47
C GLY A 63 12.40 -1.31 8.97
N ASP A 64 13.39 -0.79 8.23
CA ASP A 64 14.13 0.42 8.60
C ASP A 64 13.39 1.71 8.21
N THR A 65 12.31 1.59 7.41
CA THR A 65 11.49 2.74 7.02
C THR A 65 10.73 3.24 8.25
N ILE A 66 10.97 4.47 8.66
CA ILE A 66 10.32 5.06 9.83
C ILE A 66 8.81 5.23 9.62
N PRO A 67 7.98 5.21 10.68
CA PRO A 67 6.52 5.22 10.58
C PRO A 67 5.96 6.38 9.77
N SER A 68 6.44 7.60 9.98
CA SER A 68 6.00 8.78 9.24
C SER A 68 6.27 8.68 7.72
N THR A 69 7.44 8.15 7.33
CA THR A 69 7.75 7.88 5.92
C THR A 69 6.85 6.80 5.33
N ARG A 70 6.51 5.74 6.10
CA ARG A 70 5.56 4.70 5.65
C ARG A 70 4.20 5.30 5.37
N ARG A 71 3.70 6.15 6.28
CA ARG A 71 2.42 6.83 6.13
C ARG A 71 2.41 7.76 4.92
N PHE A 72 3.48 8.55 4.75
CA PHE A 72 3.65 9.40 3.57
C PHE A 72 3.63 8.58 2.27
N LEU A 73 4.40 7.50 2.18
CA LEU A 73 4.44 6.63 1.00
C LEU A 73 3.06 6.01 0.72
N GLN A 74 2.31 5.63 1.75
CA GLN A 74 0.95 5.12 1.62
C GLN A 74 0.01 6.19 1.03
N LEU A 75 0.04 7.40 1.55
CA LEU A 75 -0.78 8.51 1.06
C LEU A 75 -0.40 8.89 -0.37
N ALA A 76 0.90 9.01 -0.65
CA ALA A 76 1.41 9.32 -1.97
C ALA A 76 1.04 8.24 -3.00
N PHE A 77 1.15 6.96 -2.64
CA PHE A 77 0.78 5.84 -3.51
C PHE A 77 -0.72 5.83 -3.83
N ASN A 78 -1.57 6.18 -2.87
CA ASN A 78 -3.03 6.18 -3.07
C ASN A 78 -3.55 7.35 -3.91
N ARG A 79 -2.71 8.33 -4.29
CA ARG A 79 -3.10 9.41 -5.20
C ARG A 79 -3.23 8.91 -6.64
N LYS A 80 -4.31 9.27 -7.34
CA LYS A 80 -4.59 8.80 -8.72
C LYS A 80 -3.47 9.17 -9.72
N GLN A 81 -2.85 10.33 -9.57
CA GLN A 81 -1.80 10.82 -10.46
C GLN A 81 -0.43 10.98 -9.79
N GLY A 82 -0.29 10.49 -8.56
CA GLY A 82 0.92 10.60 -7.77
C GLY A 82 2.00 9.57 -8.11
N HIS A 83 3.15 9.71 -7.47
CA HIS A 83 4.21 8.73 -7.37
C HIS A 83 4.34 8.32 -5.90
N PRO A 84 4.79 7.10 -5.61
CA PRO A 84 5.28 6.07 -6.53
C PRO A 84 4.14 5.35 -7.27
N LYS A 85 4.45 4.79 -8.45
CA LYS A 85 3.53 3.88 -9.18
C LYS A 85 3.71 2.43 -8.78
N VAL A 86 4.89 2.09 -8.24
CA VAL A 86 5.22 0.76 -7.71
C VAL A 86 5.69 0.91 -6.27
N LEU A 87 5.03 0.19 -5.37
CA LEU A 87 5.42 0.11 -3.98
C LEU A 87 5.88 -1.32 -3.66
N VAL A 88 7.16 -1.46 -3.29
CA VAL A 88 7.72 -2.74 -2.84
C VAL A 88 7.73 -2.74 -1.32
N ALA A 89 6.94 -3.62 -0.71
CA ALA A 89 6.83 -3.70 0.74
C ALA A 89 7.31 -5.07 1.25
N GLN A 90 8.16 -5.06 2.26
CA GLN A 90 8.49 -6.30 2.97
C GLN A 90 7.29 -6.83 3.75
N SER A 91 7.15 -8.17 3.84
CA SER A 91 6.03 -8.82 4.52
C SER A 91 5.88 -8.44 5.99
N VAL A 92 6.98 -8.13 6.67
CA VAL A 92 6.99 -7.67 8.08
C VAL A 92 6.31 -6.30 8.21
N VAL A 93 6.64 -5.36 7.34
CA VAL A 93 6.02 -4.03 7.28
C VAL A 93 4.56 -4.14 6.84
N GLY A 94 4.25 -5.10 5.99
CA GLY A 94 2.89 -5.39 5.57
C GLY A 94 1.93 -5.81 6.69
N ARG A 95 2.40 -6.14 7.90
CA ARG A 95 1.55 -6.43 9.07
C ARG A 95 0.96 -5.18 9.72
N GLU A 96 1.51 -4.01 9.48
CA GLU A 96 1.17 -2.73 10.14
C GLU A 96 0.00 -1.97 9.48
N GLY A 97 -1.03 -2.65 9.00
CA GLY A 97 -2.28 -1.98 8.62
C GLY A 97 -2.25 -1.07 7.40
N LEU A 98 -1.25 -1.20 6.50
CA LEU A 98 -1.18 -0.40 5.27
C LEU A 98 -2.47 -0.46 4.46
N ASN A 99 -2.96 0.69 4.02
CA ASN A 99 -4.11 0.84 3.14
C ASN A 99 -3.64 1.25 1.75
N LEU A 100 -3.63 0.33 0.78
CA LEU A 100 -3.13 0.56 -0.58
C LEU A 100 -4.23 0.44 -1.64
N HIS A 101 -5.46 0.39 -1.22
CA HIS A 101 -6.62 -0.02 -2.00
C HIS A 101 -7.13 1.04 -3.01
N LYS A 102 -6.72 2.33 -2.87
CA LYS A 102 -7.28 3.39 -3.73
C LYS A 102 -6.56 3.54 -5.08
N ALA A 103 -5.33 3.05 -5.20
CA ALA A 103 -4.50 3.29 -6.38
C ALA A 103 -4.16 2.03 -7.18
N CYS A 104 -4.24 0.83 -6.60
CA CYS A 104 -3.84 -0.37 -7.30
C CYS A 104 -4.84 -1.52 -7.17
N ARG A 105 -4.78 -2.43 -8.14
CA ARG A 105 -5.46 -3.73 -8.16
C ARG A 105 -4.47 -4.89 -8.29
N PRO A 106 -3.32 -4.74 -8.99
CA PRO A 106 -2.34 -5.81 -9.09
C PRO A 106 -1.53 -5.94 -7.80
N VAL A 107 -1.35 -7.19 -7.36
CA VAL A 107 -0.52 -7.59 -6.24
C VAL A 107 0.51 -8.60 -6.72
N VAL A 108 1.79 -8.26 -6.63
CA VAL A 108 2.89 -9.16 -7.00
C VAL A 108 3.48 -9.77 -5.73
N LEU A 109 3.39 -11.09 -5.62
CA LEU A 109 3.95 -11.85 -4.50
C LEU A 109 5.35 -12.35 -4.88
N LEU A 110 6.40 -11.58 -4.54
CA LEU A 110 7.78 -11.94 -4.86
C LEU A 110 8.25 -13.20 -4.10
N HIS A 111 7.79 -13.35 -2.87
CA HIS A 111 8.01 -14.55 -2.04
C HIS A 111 6.69 -14.93 -1.37
N PRO A 112 5.89 -15.79 -1.99
CA PRO A 112 4.63 -16.23 -1.40
C PRO A 112 4.87 -16.86 -0.02
N ALA A 113 4.13 -16.37 0.97
CA ALA A 113 4.22 -16.90 2.33
C ALA A 113 3.68 -18.33 2.40
N TRP A 114 4.21 -19.14 3.31
CA TRP A 114 3.73 -20.50 3.55
C TRP A 114 2.31 -20.58 4.12
N ASN A 115 1.92 -19.52 4.83
CA ASN A 115 0.62 -19.44 5.47
C ASN A 115 -0.36 -18.68 4.55
N PRO A 116 -1.44 -19.31 4.09
CA PRO A 116 -2.44 -18.66 3.24
C PRO A 116 -3.09 -17.45 3.91
N GLY A 117 -3.24 -17.43 5.23
CA GLY A 117 -3.74 -16.27 5.96
C GLY A 117 -2.85 -15.03 5.85
N VAL A 118 -1.53 -15.23 5.73
CA VAL A 118 -0.61 -14.11 5.46
C VAL A 118 -0.79 -13.58 4.04
N VAL A 119 -1.02 -14.45 3.07
CA VAL A 119 -1.32 -14.04 1.68
C VAL A 119 -2.64 -13.29 1.62
N GLU A 120 -3.69 -13.77 2.29
CA GLU A 120 -4.97 -13.06 2.40
C GLU A 120 -4.81 -11.68 3.06
N GLN A 121 -3.99 -11.56 4.10
CA GLN A 121 -3.67 -10.26 4.71
C GLN A 121 -2.95 -9.32 3.74
N GLN A 122 -2.03 -9.82 2.92
CA GLN A 122 -1.36 -9.02 1.90
C GLN A 122 -2.32 -8.53 0.83
N ILE A 123 -3.21 -9.39 0.35
CA ILE A 123 -4.26 -9.04 -0.61
C ILE A 123 -5.25 -8.05 0.00
N GLY A 124 -5.64 -8.26 1.27
CA GLY A 124 -6.53 -7.38 2.02
C GLY A 124 -6.02 -5.94 2.19
N ARG A 125 -4.75 -5.64 1.82
CA ARG A 125 -4.24 -4.26 1.73
C ARG A 125 -4.82 -3.50 0.55
N VAL A 126 -5.18 -4.24 -0.49
CA VAL A 126 -5.75 -3.75 -1.74
C VAL A 126 -7.25 -4.00 -1.81
N ASP A 127 -7.72 -5.04 -1.13
CA ASP A 127 -9.13 -5.44 -1.03
C ASP A 127 -9.80 -4.82 0.20
N ARG A 128 -10.36 -3.64 0.04
CA ARG A 128 -11.08 -2.92 1.10
C ARG A 128 -12.27 -2.17 0.53
N ILE A 129 -13.21 -1.81 1.41
CA ILE A 129 -14.33 -0.93 1.07
C ILE A 129 -13.78 0.40 0.50
N GLY A 130 -14.33 0.85 -0.63
CA GLY A 130 -13.87 2.03 -1.34
C GLY A 130 -12.60 1.80 -2.17
N SER A 131 -12.27 0.55 -2.50
CA SER A 131 -11.12 0.20 -3.33
C SER A 131 -11.29 0.59 -4.80
N LEU A 132 -10.15 0.70 -5.51
CA LEU A 132 -10.14 1.00 -6.93
C LEU A 132 -10.91 -0.03 -7.77
N TRP A 133 -10.89 -1.30 -7.40
CA TRP A 133 -11.62 -2.32 -8.13
C TRP A 133 -13.14 -2.20 -7.90
N GLU A 134 -13.59 -1.88 -6.68
CA GLU A 134 -14.99 -1.63 -6.36
C GLU A 134 -15.52 -0.37 -7.07
N GLU A 135 -14.73 0.72 -7.12
CA GLU A 135 -15.04 1.92 -7.90
C GLU A 135 -15.24 1.58 -9.38
N LYS A 136 -14.32 0.81 -9.96
CA LYS A 136 -14.42 0.39 -11.36
C LYS A 136 -15.60 -0.55 -11.62
N LEU A 137 -15.87 -1.49 -10.73
CA LEU A 137 -17.02 -2.39 -10.83
C LEU A 137 -18.32 -1.59 -10.79
N SER A 138 -18.42 -0.60 -9.91
CA SER A 138 -19.58 0.29 -9.82
C SER A 138 -19.78 1.10 -11.11
N GLN A 139 -18.71 1.55 -11.74
CA GLN A 139 -18.76 2.26 -13.04
C GLN A 139 -19.26 1.37 -14.17
N VAL A 140 -18.82 0.09 -14.20
CA VAL A 140 -19.29 -0.91 -15.18
C VAL A 140 -20.79 -1.22 -14.93
N ALA A 141 -21.18 -1.44 -13.69
CA ALA A 141 -22.57 -1.72 -13.32
C ALA A 141 -23.49 -0.53 -13.66
N ALA A 142 -23.00 0.70 -13.61
CA ALA A 142 -23.71 1.90 -14.01
C ALA A 142 -23.71 2.16 -15.53
N GLY A 143 -23.14 1.27 -16.34
CA GLY A 143 -23.03 1.41 -17.80
C GLY A 143 -22.12 2.55 -18.26
N LYS A 144 -21.29 3.10 -17.36
CA LYS A 144 -20.39 4.23 -17.68
C LYS A 144 -19.12 3.79 -18.41
N THR A 145 -18.76 2.52 -18.31
CA THR A 145 -17.58 1.94 -18.93
C THR A 145 -17.93 0.57 -19.49
N ALA A 146 -17.74 0.37 -20.79
CA ALA A 146 -17.82 -0.95 -21.39
C ALA A 146 -16.51 -1.68 -21.11
N THR A 147 -16.59 -2.91 -20.62
CA THR A 147 -15.43 -3.80 -20.47
C THR A 147 -15.84 -5.23 -20.73
N ASP A 148 -14.99 -5.94 -21.44
CA ASP A 148 -15.18 -7.38 -21.68
C ASP A 148 -14.82 -8.21 -20.44
N ASP A 149 -13.96 -7.65 -19.55
CA ASP A 149 -13.57 -8.25 -18.29
C ASP A 149 -14.05 -7.44 -17.09
N LEU A 150 -14.67 -8.10 -16.13
CA LEU A 150 -15.04 -7.48 -14.87
C LEU A 150 -13.78 -7.05 -14.09
N PRO A 151 -13.76 -5.85 -13.52
CA PRO A 151 -12.68 -5.40 -12.67
C PRO A 151 -12.50 -6.34 -11.48
N ARG A 152 -11.26 -6.77 -11.25
CA ARG A 152 -10.89 -7.67 -10.15
C ARG A 152 -9.50 -7.32 -9.62
N ILE A 153 -9.17 -7.85 -8.45
CA ILE A 153 -7.80 -7.84 -7.94
C ILE A 153 -7.01 -8.91 -8.70
N GLU A 154 -5.84 -8.52 -9.18
CA GLU A 154 -4.95 -9.37 -9.96
C GLU A 154 -3.77 -9.81 -9.09
N ILE A 155 -3.57 -11.12 -8.93
CA ILE A 155 -2.55 -11.69 -8.06
C ILE A 155 -1.51 -12.38 -8.92
N TYR A 156 -0.26 -11.91 -8.85
CA TYR A 156 0.87 -12.41 -9.64
C TYR A 156 1.94 -13.02 -8.72
N PRO A 157 1.93 -14.33 -8.48
CA PRO A 157 3.00 -14.99 -7.74
C PRO A 157 4.25 -15.12 -8.61
N VAL A 158 5.41 -14.81 -8.05
CA VAL A 158 6.70 -15.11 -8.66
C VAL A 158 7.15 -16.47 -8.18
N VAL A 159 7.26 -17.44 -9.09
CA VAL A 159 7.60 -18.83 -8.79
C VAL A 159 8.71 -19.29 -9.75
N PHE A 160 9.82 -19.72 -9.21
CA PHE A 160 10.91 -20.29 -9.98
C PHE A 160 10.63 -21.77 -10.28
N ARG A 161 10.45 -22.08 -11.58
CA ARG A 161 10.18 -23.46 -12.03
C ARG A 161 11.35 -24.38 -11.75
N GLY A 162 11.06 -25.63 -11.39
CA GLY A 162 12.06 -26.65 -11.09
C GLY A 162 12.77 -26.45 -9.75
N THR A 163 12.29 -25.52 -8.93
CA THR A 163 12.83 -25.25 -7.60
C THR A 163 11.84 -25.60 -6.48
N TYR A 164 12.27 -25.42 -5.24
CA TYR A 164 11.42 -25.58 -4.07
C TYR A 164 10.21 -24.63 -4.06
N ASP A 165 10.33 -23.47 -4.70
CA ASP A 165 9.23 -22.48 -4.80
C ASP A 165 8.00 -23.06 -5.51
N GLU A 166 8.21 -23.85 -6.57
CA GLU A 166 7.11 -24.46 -7.32
C GLU A 166 6.31 -25.45 -6.45
N LYS A 167 7.02 -26.23 -5.62
CA LYS A 167 6.38 -27.14 -4.66
C LYS A 167 5.64 -26.33 -3.59
N ASN A 168 6.27 -25.30 -3.06
CA ASN A 168 5.69 -24.42 -2.04
C ASN A 168 4.42 -23.72 -2.56
N TRP A 169 4.48 -23.20 -3.76
CA TRP A 169 3.34 -22.54 -4.38
C TRP A 169 2.15 -23.51 -4.56
N ARG A 170 2.41 -24.74 -4.99
CA ARG A 170 1.36 -25.76 -5.12
C ARG A 170 0.68 -26.05 -3.78
N VAL A 171 1.47 -26.31 -2.73
CA VAL A 171 0.95 -26.57 -1.39
C VAL A 171 0.21 -25.35 -0.82
N LEU A 172 0.72 -24.15 -1.07
CA LEU A 172 0.07 -22.92 -0.65
C LEU A 172 -1.30 -22.75 -1.32
N ARG A 173 -1.40 -23.02 -2.62
CA ARG A 173 -2.67 -22.96 -3.35
C ARG A 173 -3.71 -23.92 -2.79
N GLU A 174 -3.34 -25.17 -2.59
CA GLU A 174 -4.23 -26.18 -1.98
C GLU A 174 -4.77 -25.70 -0.63
N ARG A 175 -3.89 -25.23 0.25
CA ARG A 175 -4.27 -24.69 1.57
C ARG A 175 -5.12 -23.41 1.47
N TRP A 176 -4.87 -22.61 0.46
CA TRP A 176 -5.61 -21.37 0.24
C TRP A 176 -7.03 -21.65 -0.24
N ASP A 177 -7.20 -22.62 -1.13
CA ASP A 177 -8.51 -23.07 -1.58
C ASP A 177 -9.30 -23.68 -0.41
N ASP A 178 -8.68 -24.49 0.44
CA ASP A 178 -9.28 -25.00 1.68
C ASP A 178 -9.72 -23.87 2.62
N LEU A 179 -8.88 -22.88 2.84
CA LEU A 179 -9.22 -21.72 3.68
C LEU A 179 -10.40 -20.94 3.13
N ARG A 180 -10.43 -20.70 1.84
CA ARG A 180 -11.54 -20.01 1.17
C ARG A 180 -12.83 -20.80 1.24
N ALA A 181 -12.77 -22.10 1.03
CA ALA A 181 -13.92 -22.98 1.19
C ALA A 181 -14.50 -22.91 2.61
N GLN A 182 -13.65 -22.88 3.62
CA GLN A 182 -14.08 -22.75 5.02
C GLN A 182 -14.68 -21.37 5.33
N LEU A 183 -14.11 -20.29 4.82
CA LEU A 183 -14.56 -18.93 5.11
C LEU A 183 -15.83 -18.54 4.33
N HIS A 184 -15.96 -19.01 3.12
CA HIS A 184 -17.05 -18.61 2.22
C HIS A 184 -18.10 -19.70 2.00
N GLY A 185 -17.89 -20.90 2.55
CA GLY A 185 -18.81 -22.03 2.38
C GLY A 185 -18.93 -22.54 0.94
N MET A 186 -18.01 -22.13 0.07
CA MET A 186 -17.95 -22.60 -1.32
C MET A 186 -16.90 -23.69 -1.46
N VAL A 187 -17.34 -24.88 -1.83
CA VAL A 187 -16.46 -25.93 -2.36
C VAL A 187 -16.30 -25.63 -3.85
N ILE A 188 -15.10 -25.34 -4.29
CA ILE A 188 -14.78 -25.12 -5.71
C ILE A 188 -14.46 -26.48 -6.34
#